data_33264e25fa97c2675130804d90c90251
#
_entry.id   33264e25fa97c2675130804d90c90251
#
_cell.length_a   1.000
_cell.length_b   1.000
_cell.length_c   1.000
_cell.angle_alpha   90.00
_cell.angle_beta   90.00
_cell.angle_gamma   90.00
#
_symmetry.space_group_name_H-M   'P 1'
#
loop_
_entity.id
_entity.type
_entity.pdbx_description
1 polymer ?
#
loop_
_entity_poly.entity_id
_entity_poly.type
_entity_poly.pdbx_seq_one_letter_code
_entity_poly.pdbx_strand_id
1 'polypeptide(L)'
;RGIGSRVNSPAVGFYLDGMPLISKSAFNFHTYQLDRVDVLRGPQGTLYGQNTEGGLVRLYTKNPLNYQGTDVNLGVGSRFYRNVEFANYSKFSDKFGMSLAGFYNGQNGFFRNTYSGEHADKYNEAGGRLRLVAEPTDRISLNFLADYQYVNQNGFPYGMLDAKTGSTAMPNTNRQSGYRRNMLNTAFTVGFKANYFDFTSTTSYQYLRDNMLMDQDYLPQDYMHLEQRQFQNAITQEFALKGNHAVGGFWHWAFGTYFSSQWLKTDSPV
;
A
#
# COMPACT_ATOMS: atom_id res chain seq x y z
N ARG A 1 20.21 -12.62 5.78
CA ARG A 1 19.27 -12.20 4.71
C ARG A 1 18.12 -13.20 4.68
N GLY A 2 16.92 -12.80 4.30
CA GLY A 2 15.77 -13.70 4.26
C GLY A 2 15.00 -13.81 5.57
N ILE A 3 14.85 -12.72 6.31
CA ILE A 3 13.95 -12.67 7.47
C ILE A 3 12.54 -12.86 6.94
N GLY A 4 11.92 -13.99 7.30
CA GLY A 4 10.56 -14.33 6.91
C GLY A 4 9.54 -13.49 7.67
N SER A 5 8.52 -13.01 6.97
CA SER A 5 7.37 -12.39 7.62
C SER A 5 6.38 -13.48 8.04
N ARG A 6 6.16 -13.63 9.33
CA ARG A 6 5.11 -14.51 9.86
C ARG A 6 3.93 -13.68 10.32
N VAL A 7 2.73 -14.18 10.00
CA VAL A 7 1.45 -13.55 10.40
C VAL A 7 1.38 -12.09 9.91
N ASN A 8 1.08 -11.11 10.73
CA ASN A 8 0.76 -9.74 10.31
C ASN A 8 1.95 -8.75 10.34
N SER A 9 3.15 -9.19 10.77
CA SER A 9 4.32 -8.31 10.86
C SER A 9 5.24 -8.51 9.66
N PRO A 10 5.31 -7.58 8.71
CA PRO A 10 6.27 -7.65 7.61
C PRO A 10 7.69 -7.34 8.11
N ALA A 11 8.68 -8.04 7.54
CA ALA A 11 10.09 -7.80 7.87
C ALA A 11 10.72 -6.65 7.06
N VAL A 12 10.06 -6.21 5.99
CA VAL A 12 10.48 -5.08 5.16
C VAL A 12 9.46 -3.97 5.32
N GLY A 13 9.92 -2.77 5.67
CA GLY A 13 9.09 -1.60 5.79
C GLY A 13 8.74 -1.01 4.41
N PHE A 14 7.55 -0.43 4.30
CA PHE A 14 7.13 0.34 3.16
C PHE A 14 6.69 1.73 3.58
N TYR A 15 7.17 2.74 2.87
CA TYR A 15 6.82 4.13 3.09
C TYR A 15 6.38 4.78 1.78
N LEU A 16 5.31 5.56 1.83
CA LEU A 16 4.82 6.39 0.73
C LEU A 16 4.90 7.86 1.14
N ASP A 17 5.77 8.65 0.49
CA ASP A 17 6.02 10.07 0.80
C ASP A 17 6.27 10.33 2.31
N GLY A 18 6.98 9.42 2.98
CA GLY A 18 7.24 9.49 4.43
C GLY A 18 6.18 8.86 5.32
N MET A 19 5.03 8.44 4.79
CA MET A 19 3.99 7.73 5.52
C MET A 19 4.32 6.24 5.63
N PRO A 20 4.44 5.65 6.82
CA PRO A 20 4.62 4.22 6.97
C PRO A 20 3.33 3.46 6.62
N LEU A 21 3.46 2.38 5.85
CA LEU A 21 2.38 1.43 5.59
C LEU A 21 2.49 0.26 6.58
N ILE A 22 1.50 0.13 7.46
CA ILE A 22 1.56 -0.78 8.62
C ILE A 22 1.17 -2.20 8.25
N SER A 23 0.05 -2.36 7.53
CA SER A 23 -0.49 -3.66 7.18
C SER A 23 0.21 -4.26 5.97
N LYS A 24 0.41 -5.59 5.95
CA LYS A 24 0.82 -6.32 4.74
C LYS A 24 -0.13 -6.11 3.56
N SER A 25 -1.42 -6.01 3.84
CA SER A 25 -2.43 -5.74 2.81
C SER A 25 -2.21 -4.37 2.14
N ALA A 26 -1.56 -3.43 2.83
CA ALA A 26 -1.19 -2.13 2.28
C ALA A 26 -0.01 -2.20 1.28
N PHE A 27 0.75 -3.29 1.26
CA PHE A 27 1.89 -3.44 0.35
C PHE A 27 1.47 -3.79 -1.09
N ASN A 28 0.25 -4.27 -1.26
CA ASN A 28 -0.36 -4.40 -2.59
C ASN A 28 -1.06 -3.09 -2.97
N PHE A 29 -0.30 -2.03 -3.18
CA PHE A 29 -0.80 -0.74 -3.64
C PHE A 29 -0.41 -0.49 -5.09
N HIS A 30 -1.22 0.30 -5.77
CA HIS A 30 -0.99 0.62 -7.17
C HIS A 30 0.11 1.65 -7.34
N THR A 31 1.12 1.34 -8.18
CA THR A 31 2.35 2.13 -8.36
C THR A 31 2.22 3.17 -9.46
N TYR A 32 1.27 4.08 -9.34
CA TYR A 32 1.10 5.21 -10.26
C TYR A 32 1.63 6.52 -9.63
N GLN A 33 1.93 7.52 -10.43
CA GLN A 33 2.47 8.83 -10.02
C GLN A 33 3.88 8.81 -9.40
N LEU A 34 4.60 7.72 -9.48
CA LEU A 34 5.91 7.64 -8.85
C LEU A 34 6.92 8.54 -9.55
N ASP A 35 7.71 9.23 -8.74
CA ASP A 35 8.92 9.94 -9.14
C ASP A 35 10.15 9.05 -8.93
N ARG A 36 10.22 8.40 -7.74
CA ARG A 36 11.38 7.60 -7.34
C ARG A 36 11.00 6.48 -6.39
N VAL A 37 11.76 5.39 -6.45
CA VAL A 37 11.73 4.28 -5.50
C VAL A 37 13.12 4.08 -4.92
N ASP A 38 13.25 4.18 -3.61
CA ASP A 38 14.48 3.86 -2.89
C ASP A 38 14.35 2.49 -2.21
N VAL A 39 15.30 1.60 -2.40
CA VAL A 39 15.36 0.28 -1.76
C VAL A 39 16.60 0.22 -0.87
N LEU A 40 16.39 0.25 0.43
CA LEU A 40 17.44 0.15 1.43
C LEU A 40 17.52 -1.29 1.93
N ARG A 41 18.66 -1.93 1.73
CA ARG A 41 18.89 -3.34 2.09
C ARG A 41 19.50 -3.44 3.48
N GLY A 42 19.02 -4.40 4.27
CA GLY A 42 19.47 -4.63 5.64
C GLY A 42 18.69 -3.81 6.67
N PRO A 43 18.99 -4.00 7.98
CA PRO A 43 18.25 -3.34 9.05
C PRO A 43 18.31 -1.82 8.97
N GLN A 44 17.16 -1.18 9.09
CA GLN A 44 16.99 0.28 9.04
C GLN A 44 16.32 0.85 10.31
N GLY A 45 16.14 0.02 11.34
CA GLY A 45 15.39 0.35 12.55
C GLY A 45 15.97 1.49 13.40
N THR A 46 17.18 1.94 13.13
CA THR A 46 17.79 3.10 13.80
C THR A 46 17.26 4.45 13.31
N LEU A 47 16.73 4.49 12.08
CA LEU A 47 16.26 5.73 11.44
C LEU A 47 14.78 5.69 11.06
N TYR A 48 14.18 4.51 11.04
CA TYR A 48 12.79 4.29 10.64
C TYR A 48 12.06 3.46 11.69
N GLY A 49 10.74 3.62 11.75
CA GLY A 49 9.90 2.93 12.72
C GLY A 49 9.90 1.40 12.58
N GLN A 50 8.76 0.79 12.80
CA GLN A 50 8.60 -0.67 12.81
C GLN A 50 8.78 -1.32 11.43
N ASN A 51 8.97 -2.65 11.44
CA ASN A 51 9.00 -3.51 10.23
C ASN A 51 10.20 -3.27 9.30
N THR A 52 11.32 -2.76 9.80
CA THR A 52 12.50 -2.41 9.00
C THR A 52 13.72 -3.30 9.27
N GLU A 53 13.50 -4.53 9.75
CA GLU A 53 14.54 -5.49 10.12
C GLU A 53 15.27 -6.07 8.90
N GLY A 54 14.55 -6.34 7.82
CA GLY A 54 15.10 -6.91 6.58
C GLY A 54 15.44 -5.87 5.51
N GLY A 55 14.88 -4.66 5.63
CA GLY A 55 15.06 -3.59 4.67
C GLY A 55 13.90 -2.60 4.68
N LEU A 56 13.98 -1.66 3.75
CA LEU A 56 13.00 -0.60 3.60
C LEU A 56 12.80 -0.25 2.14
N VAL A 57 11.56 -0.13 1.70
CA VAL A 57 11.17 0.42 0.41
C VAL A 57 10.48 1.76 0.62
N ARG A 58 11.00 2.80 -0.02
CA ARG A 58 10.45 4.16 0.04
C ARG A 58 9.98 4.58 -1.35
N LEU A 59 8.75 4.98 -1.42
CA LEU A 59 8.12 5.45 -2.64
C LEU A 59 7.89 6.94 -2.53
N TYR A 60 8.24 7.64 -3.58
CA TYR A 60 8.04 9.07 -3.67
C TYR A 60 7.16 9.37 -4.87
N THR A 61 6.08 10.13 -4.64
CA THR A 61 5.24 10.63 -5.72
C THR A 61 5.80 11.94 -6.27
N LYS A 62 5.45 12.28 -7.50
CA LYS A 62 5.83 13.56 -8.11
C LYS A 62 5.33 14.73 -7.26
N ASN A 63 6.21 15.68 -6.97
CA ASN A 63 5.86 16.87 -6.18
C ASN A 63 5.18 17.91 -7.09
N PRO A 64 3.93 18.35 -6.79
CA PRO A 64 3.20 19.30 -7.60
C PRO A 64 3.80 20.72 -7.63
N LEU A 65 4.73 21.05 -6.74
CA LEU A 65 5.49 22.32 -6.83
C LEU A 65 6.57 22.28 -7.91
N ASN A 66 7.11 21.07 -8.21
CA ASN A 66 8.22 20.90 -9.13
C ASN A 66 7.80 20.30 -10.48
N TYR A 67 6.67 19.58 -10.52
CA TYR A 67 6.14 18.94 -11.72
C TYR A 67 4.68 19.37 -11.90
N GLN A 68 4.33 19.91 -13.07
CA GLN A 68 2.97 20.29 -13.46
C GLN A 68 2.58 19.59 -14.74
N GLY A 69 1.30 19.27 -14.85
CA GLY A 69 0.75 18.62 -16.04
C GLY A 69 -0.28 17.55 -15.71
N THR A 70 -0.63 16.79 -16.73
CA THR A 70 -1.59 15.70 -16.63
C THR A 70 -1.00 14.46 -17.27
N ASP A 71 -0.92 13.39 -16.48
CA ASP A 71 -0.53 12.08 -16.95
C ASP A 71 -1.78 11.21 -17.16
N VAL A 72 -1.88 10.53 -18.29
CA VAL A 72 -2.94 9.56 -18.59
C VAL A 72 -2.28 8.29 -19.10
N ASN A 73 -2.65 7.15 -18.51
CA ASN A 73 -2.23 5.85 -18.98
C ASN A 73 -3.46 4.97 -19.24
N LEU A 74 -3.55 4.41 -20.44
CA LEU A 74 -4.64 3.54 -20.85
C LEU A 74 -4.07 2.21 -21.30
N GLY A 75 -4.57 1.13 -20.72
CA GLY A 75 -4.16 -0.22 -21.05
C GLY A 75 -5.34 -1.12 -21.38
N VAL A 76 -5.22 -1.88 -22.46
CA VAL A 76 -6.16 -2.95 -22.82
C VAL A 76 -5.41 -4.23 -23.14
N GLY A 77 -6.02 -5.37 -22.89
CA GLY A 77 -5.36 -6.65 -23.10
C GLY A 77 -6.34 -7.82 -23.16
N SER A 78 -5.78 -9.01 -23.19
CA SER A 78 -6.54 -10.26 -23.21
C SER A 78 -7.43 -10.41 -21.98
N ARG A 79 -8.46 -11.25 -22.09
CA ARG A 79 -9.42 -11.50 -21.00
C ARG A 79 -10.12 -10.24 -20.50
N PHE A 80 -10.34 -9.30 -21.40
CA PHE A 80 -10.95 -8.03 -21.10
C PHE A 80 -10.17 -7.23 -20.04
N TYR A 81 -8.82 -7.31 -20.12
CA TYR A 81 -7.96 -6.46 -19.30
C TYR A 81 -8.16 -5.00 -19.69
N ARG A 82 -8.34 -4.16 -18.69
CA ARG A 82 -8.51 -2.73 -18.82
C ARG A 82 -7.84 -2.00 -17.66
N ASN A 83 -7.00 -1.04 -18.00
CA ASN A 83 -6.33 -0.18 -17.06
C ASN A 83 -6.56 1.28 -17.48
N VAL A 84 -6.94 2.10 -16.53
CA VAL A 84 -7.06 3.55 -16.70
C VAL A 84 -6.39 4.19 -15.51
N GLU A 85 -5.42 5.05 -15.77
CA GLU A 85 -4.77 5.87 -14.75
C GLU A 85 -4.82 7.33 -15.21
N PHE A 86 -5.11 8.20 -14.27
CA PHE A 86 -5.15 9.63 -14.45
C PHE A 86 -4.44 10.31 -13.30
N ALA A 87 -3.63 11.32 -13.57
CA ALA A 87 -3.04 12.16 -12.57
C ALA A 87 -2.90 13.59 -13.08
N ASN A 88 -3.33 14.55 -12.28
CA ASN A 88 -3.12 15.97 -12.53
C ASN A 88 -2.27 16.58 -11.43
N TYR A 89 -1.35 17.44 -11.83
CA TYR A 89 -0.43 18.16 -10.94
C TYR A 89 -0.59 19.65 -11.24
N SER A 90 -1.06 20.38 -10.25
CA SER A 90 -1.35 21.81 -10.37
C SER A 90 -0.58 22.59 -9.31
N LYS A 91 0.16 23.59 -9.78
CA LYS A 91 0.83 24.59 -8.94
C LYS A 91 -0.03 25.85 -8.93
N PHE A 92 -0.65 26.18 -7.80
CA PHE A 92 -1.53 27.35 -7.66
C PHE A 92 -0.73 28.62 -7.30
N SER A 93 0.41 28.46 -6.65
CA SER A 93 1.37 29.53 -6.38
C SER A 93 2.76 28.92 -6.21
N ASP A 94 3.80 29.76 -6.08
CA ASP A 94 5.16 29.27 -5.80
C ASP A 94 5.27 28.53 -4.47
N LYS A 95 4.25 28.67 -3.62
CA LYS A 95 4.21 28.10 -2.26
C LYS A 95 3.14 27.03 -2.07
N PHE A 96 2.28 26.79 -3.04
CA PHE A 96 1.20 25.81 -2.90
C PHE A 96 0.93 25.04 -4.19
N GLY A 97 0.91 23.74 -4.08
CA GLY A 97 0.58 22.81 -5.15
C GLY A 97 -0.28 21.64 -4.69
N MET A 98 -0.99 21.06 -5.62
CA MET A 98 -1.86 19.89 -5.42
C MET A 98 -1.64 18.88 -6.53
N SER A 99 -1.63 17.61 -6.18
CA SER A 99 -1.84 16.53 -7.15
C SER A 99 -3.08 15.72 -6.78
N LEU A 100 -3.86 15.39 -7.80
CA LEU A 100 -5.03 14.53 -7.72
C LEU A 100 -4.88 13.43 -8.76
N ALA A 101 -5.03 12.18 -8.33
CA ALA A 101 -4.94 11.06 -9.23
C ALA A 101 -5.94 9.97 -8.91
N GLY A 102 -6.23 9.14 -9.89
CA GLY A 102 -7.09 7.98 -9.75
C GLY A 102 -6.71 6.89 -10.74
N PHE A 103 -7.10 5.68 -10.39
CA PHE A 103 -6.92 4.53 -11.26
C PHE A 103 -8.12 3.59 -11.21
N TYR A 104 -8.28 2.85 -12.27
CA TYR A 104 -9.12 1.67 -12.34
C TYR A 104 -8.37 0.58 -13.11
N ASN A 105 -8.34 -0.63 -12.55
CA ASN A 105 -7.71 -1.79 -13.15
C ASN A 105 -8.62 -3.00 -13.01
N GLY A 106 -8.80 -3.77 -14.07
CA GLY A 106 -9.66 -4.94 -14.03
C GLY A 106 -9.40 -5.93 -15.14
N GLN A 107 -9.73 -7.20 -14.86
CA GLN A 107 -9.63 -8.30 -15.82
C GLN A 107 -10.66 -9.39 -15.49
N ASN A 108 -11.14 -10.10 -16.51
CA ASN A 108 -12.06 -11.20 -16.29
C ASN A 108 -11.37 -12.50 -15.79
N GLY A 109 -10.04 -12.57 -15.87
CA GLY A 109 -9.27 -13.72 -15.43
C GLY A 109 -9.13 -14.84 -16.47
N PHE A 110 -8.41 -15.89 -16.11
CA PHE A 110 -8.00 -16.99 -16.98
C PHE A 110 -8.70 -18.31 -16.66
N PHE A 111 -9.13 -18.48 -15.40
CA PHE A 111 -9.72 -19.72 -14.91
C PHE A 111 -11.23 -19.60 -14.81
N ARG A 112 -11.94 -20.65 -15.23
CA ARG A 112 -13.37 -20.79 -15.01
C ARG A 112 -13.63 -21.85 -13.96
N ASN A 113 -14.51 -21.55 -13.03
CA ASN A 113 -15.08 -22.53 -12.14
C ASN A 113 -16.06 -23.40 -12.94
N THR A 114 -15.79 -24.69 -13.04
CA THR A 114 -16.58 -25.62 -13.85
C THR A 114 -17.96 -25.92 -13.25
N TYR A 115 -18.14 -25.70 -11.94
CA TYR A 115 -19.43 -25.82 -11.26
C TYR A 115 -20.36 -24.64 -11.59
N SER A 116 -19.88 -23.42 -11.42
CA SER A 116 -20.70 -22.22 -11.59
C SER A 116 -20.66 -21.62 -13.01
N GLY A 117 -19.64 -21.95 -13.79
CA GLY A 117 -19.36 -21.31 -15.08
C GLY A 117 -18.75 -19.91 -14.97
N GLU A 118 -18.58 -19.37 -13.77
CA GLU A 118 -18.06 -18.03 -13.51
C GLU A 118 -16.53 -17.99 -13.56
N HIS A 119 -15.96 -16.81 -13.76
CA HIS A 119 -14.50 -16.63 -13.68
C HIS A 119 -14.03 -16.70 -12.23
N ALA A 120 -13.10 -17.61 -11.93
CA ALA A 120 -12.58 -17.85 -10.59
C ALA A 120 -11.53 -16.83 -10.14
N ASP A 121 -10.93 -16.08 -11.07
CA ASP A 121 -9.84 -15.12 -10.84
C ASP A 121 -10.09 -13.71 -11.43
N LYS A 122 -11.35 -13.37 -11.64
CA LYS A 122 -11.77 -12.02 -12.05
C LYS A 122 -11.41 -11.01 -10.96
N TYR A 123 -10.89 -9.84 -11.35
CA TYR A 123 -10.65 -8.76 -10.40
C TYR A 123 -11.06 -7.39 -10.94
N ASN A 124 -11.36 -6.47 -10.01
CA ASN A 124 -11.52 -5.06 -10.22
C ASN A 124 -10.90 -4.32 -9.05
N GLU A 125 -10.09 -3.34 -9.36
CA GLU A 125 -9.42 -2.47 -8.40
C GLU A 125 -9.63 -1.02 -8.81
N ALA A 126 -9.85 -0.15 -7.86
CA ALA A 126 -9.97 1.28 -8.08
C ALA A 126 -9.40 2.05 -6.90
N GLY A 127 -8.95 3.24 -7.15
CA GLY A 127 -8.45 4.08 -6.07
C GLY A 127 -8.16 5.50 -6.52
N GLY A 128 -7.76 6.30 -5.54
CA GLY A 128 -7.39 7.69 -5.78
C GLY A 128 -6.42 8.19 -4.74
N ARG A 129 -5.65 9.20 -5.12
CA ARG A 129 -4.65 9.85 -4.28
C ARG A 129 -4.76 11.36 -4.39
N LEU A 130 -4.78 12.01 -3.24
CA LEU A 130 -4.68 13.45 -3.10
C LEU A 130 -3.38 13.77 -2.36
N ARG A 131 -2.58 14.68 -2.90
CA ARG A 131 -1.43 15.24 -2.22
C ARG A 131 -1.48 16.77 -2.28
N LEU A 132 -1.35 17.41 -1.13
CA LEU A 132 -1.26 18.86 -0.99
C LEU A 132 0.12 19.19 -0.44
N VAL A 133 0.82 20.10 -1.09
CA VAL A 133 2.15 20.55 -0.67
C VAL A 133 2.12 22.07 -0.52
N ALA A 134 2.54 22.54 0.63
CA ALA A 134 2.67 23.97 0.88
C ALA A 134 4.03 24.29 1.51
N GLU A 135 4.68 25.32 1.01
CA GLU A 135 5.94 25.89 1.50
C GLU A 135 5.72 27.37 1.82
N PRO A 136 4.98 27.70 2.92
CA PRO A 136 4.61 29.07 3.23
C PRO A 136 5.84 29.97 3.45
N THR A 137 6.94 29.40 3.89
CA THR A 137 8.26 30.05 4.01
C THR A 137 9.35 29.10 3.57
N ASP A 138 10.57 29.61 3.34
CA ASP A 138 11.75 28.78 3.00
C ASP A 138 12.13 27.79 4.12
N ARG A 139 11.56 27.96 5.32
CA ARG A 139 11.83 27.12 6.49
C ARG A 139 10.74 26.14 6.82
N ILE A 140 9.51 26.35 6.34
CA ILE A 140 8.34 25.52 6.70
C ILE A 140 7.83 24.83 5.47
N SER A 141 7.71 23.52 5.55
CA SER A 141 7.05 22.67 4.56
C SER A 141 5.90 21.89 5.19
N LEU A 142 4.78 21.85 4.51
CA LEU A 142 3.59 21.11 4.89
C LEU A 142 3.22 20.16 3.75
N ASN A 143 2.98 18.91 4.08
CA ASN A 143 2.58 17.91 3.10
C ASN A 143 1.41 17.09 3.67
N PHE A 144 0.29 17.08 2.98
CA PHE A 144 -0.85 16.23 3.28
C PHE A 144 -1.01 15.21 2.16
N LEU A 145 -1.16 13.94 2.55
CA LEU A 145 -1.38 12.82 1.65
C LEU A 145 -2.62 12.06 2.08
N ALA A 146 -3.49 11.73 1.14
CA ALA A 146 -4.57 10.77 1.30
C ALA A 146 -4.58 9.81 0.12
N ASP A 147 -4.56 8.51 0.39
CA ASP A 147 -4.57 7.43 -0.59
C ASP A 147 -5.69 6.44 -0.23
N TYR A 148 -6.62 6.25 -1.14
CA TYR A 148 -7.72 5.30 -1.00
C TYR A 148 -7.64 4.22 -2.06
N GLN A 149 -7.89 2.97 -1.64
CA GLN A 149 -7.92 1.81 -2.54
C GLN A 149 -9.10 0.90 -2.22
N TYR A 150 -9.74 0.47 -3.27
CA TYR A 150 -10.77 -0.56 -3.27
C TYR A 150 -10.33 -1.74 -4.13
N VAL A 151 -10.44 -2.95 -3.58
CA VAL A 151 -10.18 -4.21 -4.29
C VAL A 151 -11.42 -5.09 -4.17
N ASN A 152 -11.85 -5.65 -5.29
CA ASN A 152 -12.86 -6.69 -5.35
C ASN A 152 -12.41 -7.72 -6.38
N GLN A 153 -11.93 -8.83 -5.88
CA GLN A 153 -11.42 -9.91 -6.71
C GLN A 153 -12.02 -11.26 -6.30
N ASN A 154 -12.30 -12.09 -7.30
CA ASN A 154 -12.38 -13.53 -7.13
C ASN A 154 -10.96 -14.03 -6.89
N GLY A 155 -10.80 -15.14 -6.23
CA GLY A 155 -9.46 -15.60 -5.89
C GLY A 155 -9.43 -17.08 -5.57
N PHE A 156 -8.22 -17.55 -5.28
CA PHE A 156 -7.99 -18.94 -4.91
C PHE A 156 -8.52 -19.91 -5.96
N PRO A 157 -8.12 -19.76 -7.27
CA PRO A 157 -8.59 -20.61 -8.35
C PRO A 157 -7.92 -21.99 -8.30
N TYR A 158 -8.01 -22.64 -7.15
CA TYR A 158 -7.41 -23.96 -6.92
C TYR A 158 -8.28 -25.05 -7.52
N GLY A 159 -7.62 -26.11 -7.98
CA GLY A 159 -8.25 -27.34 -8.44
C GLY A 159 -7.59 -28.56 -7.80
N MET A 160 -8.28 -29.67 -7.83
CA MET A 160 -7.78 -30.94 -7.29
C MET A 160 -6.59 -31.44 -8.11
N LEU A 161 -5.54 -31.88 -7.41
CA LEU A 161 -4.37 -32.52 -8.01
C LEU A 161 -4.67 -34.02 -8.26
N ASP A 162 -4.55 -34.46 -9.49
CA ASP A 162 -4.47 -35.87 -9.81
C ASP A 162 -3.06 -36.38 -9.53
N ALA A 163 -2.93 -37.17 -8.46
CA ALA A 163 -1.63 -37.69 -8.03
C ALA A 163 -1.02 -38.70 -9.02
N LYS A 164 -1.80 -39.29 -9.93
CA LYS A 164 -1.30 -40.25 -10.94
C LYS A 164 -0.71 -39.55 -12.15
N THR A 165 -1.32 -38.49 -12.58
CA THR A 165 -0.89 -37.71 -13.77
C THR A 165 -0.06 -36.50 -13.43
N GLY A 166 -0.07 -36.05 -12.18
CA GLY A 166 0.54 -34.79 -11.73
C GLY A 166 -0.15 -33.52 -12.28
N SER A 167 -1.34 -33.68 -12.91
CA SER A 167 -2.10 -32.57 -13.45
C SER A 167 -3.08 -31.98 -12.44
N THR A 168 -3.32 -30.68 -12.52
CA THR A 168 -4.32 -29.99 -11.69
C THR A 168 -5.57 -29.74 -12.52
N ALA A 169 -6.72 -30.11 -11.99
CA ALA A 169 -8.02 -29.85 -12.61
C ALA A 169 -8.35 -28.36 -12.59
N MET A 170 -9.28 -27.92 -13.42
CA MET A 170 -9.88 -26.59 -13.31
C MET A 170 -10.63 -26.45 -11.98
N PRO A 171 -10.76 -25.24 -11.42
CA PRO A 171 -11.58 -25.00 -10.23
C PRO A 171 -13.00 -25.57 -10.41
N ASN A 172 -13.48 -26.27 -9.38
CA ASN A 172 -14.81 -26.91 -9.38
C ASN A 172 -15.44 -26.79 -8.00
N THR A 173 -15.70 -25.55 -7.58
CA THR A 173 -16.13 -25.20 -6.23
C THR A 173 -17.58 -24.73 -6.24
N ASN A 174 -18.36 -25.13 -5.22
CA ASN A 174 -19.74 -24.68 -5.07
C ASN A 174 -19.85 -23.25 -4.54
N ARG A 175 -18.84 -22.75 -3.83
CA ARG A 175 -18.76 -21.37 -3.35
C ARG A 175 -17.71 -20.58 -4.08
N GLN A 176 -18.04 -19.31 -4.38
CA GLN A 176 -17.10 -18.40 -5.03
C GLN A 176 -16.11 -17.86 -3.99
N SER A 177 -14.86 -18.25 -4.12
CA SER A 177 -13.76 -17.68 -3.35
C SER A 177 -13.41 -16.26 -3.81
N GLY A 178 -12.96 -15.42 -2.89
CA GLY A 178 -12.61 -14.05 -3.24
C GLY A 178 -12.03 -13.24 -2.10
N TYR A 179 -11.60 -12.03 -2.46
CA TYR A 179 -11.05 -11.05 -1.53
C TYR A 179 -11.58 -9.67 -1.84
N ARG A 180 -12.07 -8.98 -0.82
CA ARG A 180 -12.52 -7.60 -0.89
C ARG A 180 -11.77 -6.77 0.13
N ARG A 181 -11.33 -5.56 -0.28
CA ARG A 181 -10.60 -4.66 0.59
C ARG A 181 -11.01 -3.21 0.35
N ASN A 182 -11.19 -2.48 1.44
CA ASN A 182 -11.24 -1.03 1.48
C ASN A 182 -10.09 -0.57 2.36
N MET A 183 -9.26 0.33 1.85
CA MET A 183 -8.12 0.86 2.57
C MET A 183 -8.01 2.36 2.35
N LEU A 184 -7.86 3.10 3.44
CA LEU A 184 -7.55 4.53 3.43
C LEU A 184 -6.27 4.74 4.23
N ASN A 185 -5.31 5.39 3.62
CA ASN A 185 -4.09 5.85 4.25
C ASN A 185 -4.04 7.37 4.18
N THR A 186 -3.77 8.04 5.29
CA THR A 186 -3.59 9.48 5.32
C THR A 186 -2.35 9.83 6.11
N ALA A 187 -1.66 10.90 5.72
CA ALA A 187 -0.54 11.44 6.48
C ALA A 187 -0.49 12.95 6.38
N PHE A 188 -0.05 13.56 7.47
CA PHE A 188 0.29 14.96 7.53
C PHE A 188 1.72 15.12 8.03
N THR A 189 2.57 15.73 7.21
CA THR A 189 3.98 15.95 7.52
C THR A 189 4.25 17.44 7.60
N VAL A 190 4.89 17.83 8.70
CA VAL A 190 5.41 19.19 8.93
C VAL A 190 6.92 19.11 8.93
N GLY A 191 7.57 19.87 8.07
CA GLY A 191 9.01 20.08 8.07
C GLY A 191 9.36 21.49 8.51
N PHE A 192 10.41 21.61 9.33
CA PHE A 192 10.97 22.90 9.76
C PHE A 192 12.49 22.88 9.64
N LYS A 193 13.03 23.81 8.85
CA LYS A 193 14.47 23.99 8.66
C LYS A 193 14.96 25.12 9.57
N ALA A 194 15.68 24.77 10.63
CA ALA A 194 16.40 25.71 11.45
C ALA A 194 17.83 25.91 10.94
N ASN A 195 18.56 26.84 11.52
CA ASN A 195 19.96 27.11 11.08
C ASN A 195 20.89 25.91 11.38
N TYR A 196 20.64 25.17 12.46
CA TYR A 196 21.51 24.10 12.94
C TYR A 196 20.90 22.69 12.83
N PHE A 197 19.61 22.58 12.60
CA PHE A 197 18.92 21.30 12.48
C PHE A 197 17.68 21.41 11.59
N ASP A 198 17.30 20.27 11.04
CA ASP A 198 16.01 20.05 10.39
C ASP A 198 15.12 19.23 11.32
N PHE A 199 13.87 19.64 11.48
CA PHE A 199 12.85 18.92 12.20
C PHE A 199 11.77 18.44 11.23
N THR A 200 11.33 17.20 11.41
CA THR A 200 10.19 16.65 10.67
C THR A 200 9.24 15.95 11.64
N SER A 201 7.96 16.22 11.51
CA SER A 201 6.89 15.55 12.23
C SER A 201 5.94 14.93 11.22
N THR A 202 5.71 13.62 11.29
CA THR A 202 4.77 12.89 10.42
C THR A 202 3.74 12.18 11.29
N THR A 203 2.48 12.58 11.16
CA THR A 203 1.32 11.90 11.73
C THR A 203 0.63 11.11 10.63
N SER A 204 0.36 9.83 10.82
CA SER A 204 -0.39 9.05 9.85
C SER A 204 -1.54 8.27 10.47
N TYR A 205 -2.56 8.03 9.67
CA TYR A 205 -3.68 7.18 10.00
C TYR A 205 -3.94 6.19 8.87
N GLN A 206 -4.12 4.92 9.21
CA GLN A 206 -4.47 3.86 8.30
C GLN A 206 -5.76 3.17 8.75
N TYR A 207 -6.71 3.09 7.83
CA TYR A 207 -7.92 2.30 7.94
C TYR A 207 -7.88 1.15 6.94
N LEU A 208 -8.17 -0.06 7.40
CA LEU A 208 -8.29 -1.24 6.56
C LEU A 208 -9.54 -2.03 6.98
N ARG A 209 -10.35 -2.38 6.01
CA ARG A 209 -11.39 -3.39 6.15
C ARG A 209 -11.29 -4.35 4.98
N ASP A 210 -11.07 -5.61 5.29
CA ASP A 210 -11.05 -6.65 4.28
C ASP A 210 -11.96 -7.83 4.64
N ASN A 211 -12.29 -8.61 3.61
CA ASN A 211 -13.02 -9.86 3.72
C ASN A 211 -12.43 -10.84 2.72
N MET A 212 -12.01 -11.98 3.22
CA MET A 212 -11.54 -13.13 2.46
C MET A 212 -12.54 -14.26 2.58
N LEU A 213 -12.96 -14.79 1.46
CA LEU A 213 -13.79 -15.98 1.35
C LEU A 213 -12.98 -17.06 0.63
N MET A 214 -12.93 -18.25 1.16
CA MET A 214 -12.23 -19.38 0.55
C MET A 214 -13.08 -20.65 0.71
N ASP A 215 -13.36 -21.28 -0.41
CA ASP A 215 -13.82 -22.65 -0.46
C ASP A 215 -12.59 -23.54 -0.26
N GLN A 216 -12.52 -24.24 0.87
CA GLN A 216 -11.31 -24.97 1.29
C GLN A 216 -11.32 -26.44 0.90
N ASP A 217 -12.45 -27.00 0.57
CA ASP A 217 -12.53 -28.39 0.11
C ASP A 217 -12.27 -28.55 -1.41
N TYR A 218 -12.37 -27.43 -2.16
CA TYR A 218 -12.15 -27.37 -3.62
C TYR A 218 -13.06 -28.28 -4.42
N LEU A 219 -14.24 -28.61 -3.88
CA LEU A 219 -15.20 -29.55 -4.42
C LEU A 219 -16.55 -28.87 -4.70
N PRO A 220 -17.41 -29.53 -5.51
CA PRO A 220 -18.78 -29.09 -5.71
C PRO A 220 -19.72 -29.38 -4.51
N GLN A 221 -19.28 -30.18 -3.53
CA GLN A 221 -19.96 -30.42 -2.26
C GLN A 221 -19.56 -29.37 -1.25
N ASP A 222 -20.48 -29.02 -0.33
CA ASP A 222 -20.26 -27.99 0.70
C ASP A 222 -19.79 -28.64 2.01
N TYR A 223 -18.51 -28.95 2.11
CA TYR A 223 -17.93 -29.53 3.31
C TYR A 223 -17.22 -28.51 4.19
N MET A 224 -16.46 -27.58 3.57
CA MET A 224 -15.63 -26.67 4.33
C MET A 224 -15.41 -25.35 3.57
N HIS A 225 -15.75 -24.25 4.21
CA HIS A 225 -15.39 -22.92 3.71
C HIS A 225 -14.86 -22.06 4.86
N LEU A 226 -14.03 -21.09 4.52
CA LEU A 226 -13.45 -20.12 5.43
C LEU A 226 -13.91 -18.71 5.03
N GLU A 227 -14.42 -17.97 5.99
CA GLU A 227 -14.57 -16.53 5.87
C GLU A 227 -13.67 -15.86 6.91
N GLN A 228 -12.85 -14.91 6.48
CA GLN A 228 -12.06 -14.09 7.39
C GLN A 228 -12.35 -12.62 7.11
N ARG A 229 -12.81 -11.91 8.14
CA ARG A 229 -13.06 -10.47 8.12
C ARG A 229 -12.04 -9.79 9.02
N GLN A 230 -11.33 -8.82 8.48
CA GLN A 230 -10.41 -8.00 9.25
C GLN A 230 -10.85 -6.54 9.25
N PHE A 231 -10.70 -5.92 10.39
CA PHE A 231 -10.88 -4.50 10.59
C PHE A 231 -9.69 -3.97 11.36
N GLN A 232 -8.99 -3.01 10.78
CA GLN A 232 -7.79 -2.42 11.36
C GLN A 232 -7.86 -0.90 11.32
N ASN A 233 -7.51 -0.29 12.44
CA ASN A 233 -7.16 1.11 12.53
C ASN A 233 -5.76 1.21 13.09
N ALA A 234 -4.93 2.06 12.51
CA ALA A 234 -3.59 2.34 13.02
C ALA A 234 -3.30 3.83 12.96
N ILE A 235 -2.70 4.36 14.01
CA ILE A 235 -2.18 5.72 14.08
C ILE A 235 -0.69 5.63 14.35
N THR A 236 0.09 6.42 13.62
CA THR A 236 1.52 6.56 13.88
C THR A 236 1.91 8.02 14.02
N GLN A 237 2.91 8.28 14.85
CA GLN A 237 3.56 9.56 14.98
C GLN A 237 5.06 9.35 14.94
N GLU A 238 5.72 10.05 14.03
CA GLU A 238 7.16 10.07 13.89
C GLU A 238 7.68 11.50 14.05
N PHE A 239 8.71 11.66 14.87
CA PHE A 239 9.48 12.89 14.97
C PHE A 239 10.92 12.59 14.59
N ALA A 240 11.51 13.42 13.75
CA ALA A 240 12.90 13.31 13.35
C ALA A 240 13.59 14.69 13.48
N LEU A 241 14.76 14.67 14.10
CA LEU A 241 15.68 15.81 14.19
C LEU A 241 17.00 15.40 13.55
N LYS A 242 17.52 16.20 12.65
CA LYS A 242 18.80 15.96 11.99
C LYS A 242 19.65 17.23 12.00
N GLY A 243 20.89 17.11 12.44
CA GLY A 243 21.84 18.22 12.40
C GLY A 243 22.23 18.57 10.98
N ASN A 244 22.20 19.89 10.66
CA ASN A 244 22.56 20.40 9.32
C ASN A 244 24.08 20.56 9.15
N HIS A 245 24.83 20.67 10.27
CA HIS A 245 26.27 20.87 10.27
C HIS A 245 26.92 19.80 11.14
N ALA A 246 28.14 19.43 10.77
CA ALA A 246 28.97 18.58 11.59
C ALA A 246 29.42 19.32 12.87
N VAL A 247 29.17 18.74 14.03
CA VAL A 247 29.70 19.23 15.32
C VAL A 247 31.18 18.87 15.38
N GLY A 248 32.04 19.86 15.65
CA GLY A 248 33.49 19.67 15.64
C GLY A 248 34.08 19.31 14.28
N GLY A 249 33.35 19.55 13.18
CA GLY A 249 33.81 19.30 11.80
C GLY A 249 33.66 17.87 11.30
N PHE A 250 33.26 16.91 12.15
CA PHE A 250 33.15 15.48 11.79
C PHE A 250 31.94 14.74 12.37
N TRP A 251 31.26 15.25 13.38
CA TRP A 251 30.14 14.59 14.05
C TRP A 251 28.81 14.98 13.41
N HIS A 252 28.16 14.04 12.73
CA HIS A 252 26.78 14.15 12.26
C HIS A 252 25.85 13.45 13.24
N TRP A 253 24.74 14.07 13.58
CA TRP A 253 23.76 13.52 14.51
C TRP A 253 22.36 13.52 13.91
N ALA A 254 21.60 12.51 14.29
CA ALA A 254 20.17 12.43 14.03
C ALA A 254 19.50 11.80 15.26
N PHE A 255 18.32 12.28 15.59
CA PHE A 255 17.46 11.77 16.65
C PHE A 255 16.06 11.56 16.12
N GLY A 256 15.45 10.42 16.43
CA GLY A 256 14.07 10.11 16.01
C GLY A 256 13.30 9.42 17.12
N THR A 257 12.01 9.67 17.16
CA THR A 257 11.05 8.91 17.97
C THR A 257 9.89 8.45 17.11
N TYR A 258 9.41 7.25 17.39
CA TYR A 258 8.31 6.64 16.68
C TYR A 258 7.30 6.05 17.67
N PHE A 259 6.03 6.41 17.48
CA PHE A 259 4.91 5.87 18.22
C PHE A 259 3.92 5.24 17.24
N SER A 260 3.39 4.08 17.60
CA SER A 260 2.30 3.46 16.85
C SER A 260 1.26 2.88 17.80
N SER A 261 0.01 3.01 17.42
CA SER A 261 -1.10 2.34 18.06
C SER A 261 -1.96 1.70 16.99
N GLN A 262 -2.25 0.42 17.17
CA GLN A 262 -2.96 -0.38 16.19
C GLN A 262 -4.08 -1.17 16.88
N TRP A 263 -5.28 -1.09 16.33
CA TRP A 263 -6.43 -1.91 16.70
C TRP A 263 -6.74 -2.84 15.55
N LEU A 264 -6.59 -4.12 15.78
CA LEU A 264 -6.91 -5.17 14.81
C LEU A 264 -7.99 -6.06 15.40
N LYS A 265 -9.10 -6.18 14.69
CA LYS A 265 -10.14 -7.17 14.95
C LYS A 265 -10.20 -8.13 13.77
N THR A 266 -10.06 -9.42 14.07
CA THR A 266 -10.23 -10.50 13.08
C THR A 266 -11.41 -11.37 13.54
N ASP A 267 -12.32 -11.64 12.64
CA ASP A 267 -13.45 -12.53 12.80
C ASP A 267 -13.34 -13.62 11.71
N SER A 268 -13.36 -14.87 12.12
CA SER A 268 -13.18 -16.02 11.21
C SER A 268 -14.24 -17.09 11.51
N PRO A 269 -15.51 -16.84 11.10
CA PRO A 269 -16.52 -17.88 11.18
C PRO A 269 -16.16 -19.04 10.25
N VAL A 270 -16.36 -20.24 10.75
CA VAL A 270 -16.14 -21.52 10.03
C VAL A 270 -17.48 -22.16 9.78
#